data_3054a660fbe21d655138c0cff2f7e6cf
#
_entry.id   3054a660fbe21d655138c0cff2f7e6cf
#
_cell.length_a   1.000
_cell.length_b   1.000
_cell.length_c   1.000
_cell.angle_alpha   90.00
_cell.angle_beta   90.00
_cell.angle_gamma   90.00
#
_symmetry.space_group_name_H-M   'P 1'
#
loop_
_entity.id
_entity.type
_entity.pdbx_description
1 polymer ?
#
loop_
_entity_poly.entity_id
_entity_poly.type
_entity_poly.pdbx_seq_one_letter_code
_entity_poly.pdbx_strand_id
1 'polypeptide(L)'
;MDDRFFYNESEETKQIPLKCPFCREENSYPIRWKVRARKTDLPKGAGEDDRKRFAKARSYMVRVDDLVACRNLRCRKRFDISGQSVVLI
;
A
#
# COMPACT_ATOMS: atom_id res chain seq x y z
N MET A 1 -20.27 -8.22 -10.28
CA MET A 1 -19.89 -7.76 -8.92
C MET A 1 -18.55 -7.06 -9.01
N ASP A 2 -18.41 -5.92 -8.35
CA ASP A 2 -17.18 -5.14 -8.33
C ASP A 2 -16.14 -5.82 -7.44
N ASP A 3 -14.86 -5.75 -7.82
CA ASP A 3 -13.76 -6.35 -7.07
C ASP A 3 -13.63 -5.82 -5.64
N ARG A 4 -14.07 -4.59 -5.38
CA ARG A 4 -14.05 -4.03 -4.01
C ARG A 4 -14.87 -4.85 -3.01
N PHE A 5 -15.84 -5.64 -3.48
CA PHE A 5 -16.62 -6.52 -2.61
C PHE A 5 -15.85 -7.75 -2.16
N PHE A 6 -14.70 -8.03 -2.79
CA PHE A 6 -13.84 -9.15 -2.44
C PHE A 6 -12.91 -8.82 -1.27
N TYR A 7 -12.77 -7.55 -0.92
CA TYR A 7 -11.75 -7.06 0.01
C TYR A 7 -12.34 -6.27 1.16
N ASN A 8 -11.68 -6.35 2.30
CA ASN A 8 -11.83 -5.40 3.40
C ASN A 8 -10.70 -4.37 3.27
N GLU A 9 -11.04 -3.09 3.23
CA GLU A 9 -10.06 -2.02 3.14
C GLU A 9 -9.75 -1.45 4.52
N SER A 10 -8.47 -1.17 4.76
CA SER A 10 -8.00 -0.47 5.94
C SER A 10 -6.77 0.35 5.58
N GLU A 11 -6.36 1.24 6.48
CA GLU A 11 -5.12 1.99 6.31
C GLU A 11 -4.13 1.59 7.39
N GLU A 12 -2.86 1.47 7.00
CA GLU A 12 -1.76 1.26 7.92
C GLU A 12 -0.67 2.28 7.65
N THR A 13 -0.02 2.73 8.72
CA THR A 13 1.19 3.53 8.62
C THR A 13 2.36 2.67 9.03
N LYS A 14 3.35 2.54 8.14
CA LYS A 14 4.56 1.76 8.39
C LYS A 14 5.77 2.69 8.42
N GLN A 15 6.68 2.45 9.35
CA GLN A 15 7.96 3.13 9.41
C GLN A 15 8.89 2.45 8.41
N ILE A 16 9.29 3.18 7.36
CA ILE A 16 10.14 2.64 6.30
C ILE A 16 11.45 3.42 6.29
N PRO A 17 12.60 2.73 6.31
CA PRO A 17 13.89 3.40 6.18
C PRO A 17 14.08 3.88 4.74
N LEU A 18 14.32 5.18 4.57
CA LEU A 18 14.54 5.79 3.28
C LEU A 18 15.79 6.65 3.33
N LYS A 19 16.55 6.64 2.23
CA LYS A 19 17.75 7.44 2.08
C LYS A 19 17.44 8.62 1.16
N CYS A 20 17.67 9.84 1.64
CA CYS A 20 17.50 11.03 0.84
C CYS A 20 18.53 11.05 -0.30
N PRO A 21 18.11 11.21 -1.57
CA PRO A 21 19.06 11.26 -2.69
C PRO A 21 19.87 12.54 -2.75
N PHE A 22 19.48 13.58 -2.01
CA PHE A 22 20.16 14.87 -2.02
C PHE A 22 21.23 14.98 -0.95
N CYS A 23 20.94 14.60 0.30
CA CYS A 23 21.91 14.65 1.39
C CYS A 23 22.44 13.27 1.80
N ARG A 24 21.85 12.20 1.28
CA ARG A 24 22.22 10.80 1.55
C ARG A 24 22.08 10.35 3.00
N GLU A 25 21.35 11.11 3.81
CA GLU A 25 21.04 10.70 5.17
C GLU A 25 19.87 9.70 5.16
N GLU A 26 20.03 8.60 5.90
CA GLU A 26 18.99 7.60 6.05
C GLU A 26 18.19 7.86 7.32
N ASN A 27 16.87 7.85 7.20
CA ASN A 27 15.94 8.03 8.31
C ASN A 27 14.70 7.16 8.11
N SER A 28 13.99 6.88 9.19
CA SER A 28 12.70 6.21 9.12
C SER A 28 11.60 7.24 8.87
N TYR A 29 10.70 6.93 7.95
CA TYR A 29 9.59 7.78 7.57
C TYR A 29 8.27 7.05 7.75
N PRO A 30 7.24 7.70 8.30
CA PRO A 30 5.90 7.13 8.37
C PRO A 30 5.26 7.18 6.97
N ILE A 31 5.04 6.02 6.38
CA ILE A 31 4.44 5.89 5.06
C ILE A 31 3.08 5.22 5.20
N ARG A 32 2.07 5.85 4.63
CA ARG A 32 0.70 5.34 4.68
C ARG A 32 0.48 4.34 3.56
N TRP A 33 -0.20 3.25 3.91
CA TRP A 33 -0.57 2.19 2.97
C TRP A 33 -2.06 1.92 3.08
N LYS A 34 -2.68 1.70 1.94
CA LYS A 34 -4.05 1.19 1.88
C LYS A 34 -3.96 -0.33 1.79
N VAL A 35 -4.49 -1.02 2.80
CA VAL A 35 -4.48 -2.48 2.85
C VAL A 35 -5.80 -3.00 2.31
N ARG A 36 -5.72 -3.93 1.36
CA ARG A 36 -6.88 -4.64 0.84
C ARG A 36 -6.73 -6.12 1.17
N ALA A 37 -7.39 -6.51 2.25
CA ALA A 37 -7.38 -7.90 2.72
C ALA A 37 -8.55 -8.66 2.08
N ARG A 38 -8.25 -9.77 1.41
CA ARG A 38 -9.26 -10.62 0.80
C ARG A 38 -10.20 -11.14 1.89
N LYS A 39 -11.49 -11.06 1.64
CA LYS A 39 -12.51 -11.62 2.54
C LYS A 39 -12.41 -13.16 2.54
N THR A 40 -12.91 -13.77 3.59
CA THR A 40 -12.97 -15.24 3.68
C THR A 40 -14.05 -15.83 2.80
N ASP A 41 -15.17 -15.10 2.64
CA ASP A 41 -16.33 -15.56 1.88
C ASP A 41 -16.87 -14.46 0.99
N LEU A 42 -17.47 -14.88 -0.14
CA LEU A 42 -18.18 -13.98 -1.02
C LEU A 42 -19.52 -13.56 -0.42
N PRO A 43 -20.01 -12.34 -0.72
CA PRO A 43 -21.37 -11.96 -0.38
C PRO A 43 -22.40 -12.87 -1.03
N LYS A 44 -23.58 -12.95 -0.44
CA LYS A 44 -24.71 -13.65 -1.05
C LYS A 44 -25.09 -13.01 -2.37
N GLY A 45 -25.48 -13.80 -3.34
CA GLY A 45 -25.83 -13.34 -4.67
C GLY A 45 -24.67 -13.31 -5.66
N ALA A 46 -23.47 -13.69 -5.24
CA ALA A 46 -22.33 -13.80 -6.14
C ALA A 46 -22.58 -14.92 -7.16
N GLY A 47 -22.32 -14.63 -8.44
CA GLY A 47 -22.42 -15.59 -9.52
C GLY A 47 -21.19 -16.49 -9.64
N GLU A 48 -21.25 -17.41 -10.60
CA GLU A 48 -20.15 -18.36 -10.84
C GLU A 48 -18.86 -17.61 -11.28
N ASP A 49 -19.00 -16.60 -12.13
CA ASP A 49 -17.87 -15.79 -12.58
C ASP A 49 -17.23 -15.04 -11.43
N ASP A 50 -18.03 -14.52 -10.50
CA ASP A 50 -17.56 -13.83 -9.32
C ASP A 50 -16.77 -14.78 -8.41
N ARG A 51 -17.22 -16.01 -8.29
CA ARG A 51 -16.54 -17.05 -7.50
C ARG A 51 -15.16 -17.38 -8.09
N LYS A 52 -15.07 -17.49 -9.42
CA LYS A 52 -13.81 -17.73 -10.12
C LYS A 52 -12.82 -16.59 -9.91
N ARG A 53 -13.29 -15.35 -10.02
CA ARG A 53 -12.48 -14.16 -9.79
C ARG A 53 -12.00 -14.07 -8.34
N PHE A 54 -12.90 -14.34 -7.40
CA PHE A 54 -12.59 -14.35 -5.98
C PHE A 54 -11.54 -15.40 -5.62
N ALA A 55 -11.62 -16.59 -6.20
CA ALA A 55 -10.65 -17.65 -5.97
C ALA A 55 -9.22 -17.26 -6.37
N LYS A 56 -9.09 -16.35 -7.35
CA LYS A 56 -7.80 -15.83 -7.82
C LYS A 56 -7.37 -14.55 -7.11
N ALA A 57 -8.26 -13.94 -6.34
CA ALA A 57 -7.97 -12.69 -5.65
C ALA A 57 -6.95 -12.91 -4.53
N ARG A 58 -6.06 -11.95 -4.35
CA ARG A 58 -5.02 -11.99 -3.31
C ARG A 58 -5.02 -10.70 -2.52
N SER A 59 -4.70 -10.79 -1.25
CA SER A 59 -4.51 -9.62 -0.40
C SER A 59 -3.29 -8.83 -0.86
N TYR A 60 -3.40 -7.51 -0.83
CA TYR A 60 -2.30 -6.63 -1.22
C TYR A 60 -2.39 -5.28 -0.51
N MET A 61 -1.29 -4.53 -0.57
CA MET A 61 -1.22 -3.18 -0.07
C MET A 61 -0.82 -2.23 -1.19
N VAL A 62 -1.39 -1.03 -1.18
CA VAL A 62 -1.05 0.04 -2.11
C VAL A 62 -0.52 1.23 -1.32
N ARG A 63 0.65 1.74 -1.72
CA ARG A 63 1.23 2.91 -1.08
C ARG A 63 0.43 4.15 -1.43
N VAL A 64 0.05 4.93 -0.41
CA VAL A 64 -0.70 6.17 -0.57
C VAL A 64 0.24 7.34 -0.79
N ASP A 65 1.36 7.39 -0.05
CA ASP A 65 2.32 8.47 -0.13
C ASP A 65 3.36 8.20 -1.23
N ASP A 66 3.59 9.17 -2.11
CA ASP A 66 4.59 9.07 -3.18
C ASP A 66 5.82 9.93 -2.91
N LEU A 67 5.68 10.97 -2.08
CA LEU A 67 6.72 11.93 -1.75
C LEU A 67 6.87 12.06 -0.24
N VAL A 68 8.10 12.27 0.21
CA VAL A 68 8.40 12.62 1.61
C VAL A 68 9.37 13.77 1.64
N ALA A 69 9.31 14.56 2.72
CA ALA A 69 10.28 15.61 2.98
C ALA A 69 11.42 15.05 3.84
N CYS A 70 12.66 15.33 3.43
CA CYS A 70 13.84 14.89 4.17
C CYS A 70 13.79 15.38 5.61
N ARG A 71 14.07 14.48 6.56
CA ARG A 71 14.07 14.82 8.00
C ARG A 71 15.30 15.58 8.44
N ASN A 72 16.33 15.64 7.60
CA ASN A 72 17.51 16.43 7.88
C ASN A 72 17.16 17.92 7.80
N LEU A 73 17.31 18.63 8.89
CA LEU A 73 16.96 20.05 8.99
C LEU A 73 17.73 20.92 8.01
N ARG A 74 18.91 20.51 7.61
CA ARG A 74 19.76 21.23 6.64
C ARG A 74 19.37 20.97 5.20
N CYS A 75 18.66 19.87 4.92
CA CYS A 75 18.26 19.48 3.58
C CYS A 75 16.81 19.87 3.28
N ARG A 76 15.86 19.26 3.99
CA ARG A 76 14.40 19.45 3.87
C ARG A 76 13.83 19.33 2.47
N LYS A 77 14.58 18.80 1.53
CA LYS A 77 14.10 18.60 0.17
C LYS A 77 13.11 17.45 0.11
N ARG A 78 12.12 17.56 -0.76
CA ARG A 78 11.19 16.48 -1.03
C ARG A 78 11.80 15.54 -2.05
N PHE A 79 11.59 14.25 -1.85
CA PHE A 79 12.05 13.23 -2.78
C PHE A 79 11.02 12.12 -2.94
N ASP A 80 11.08 11.45 -4.08
CA ASP A 80 10.17 10.34 -4.40
C ASP A 80 10.55 9.12 -3.58
N ILE A 81 9.50 8.41 -3.13
CA ILE A 81 9.68 7.13 -2.45
C ILE A 81 10.01 6.08 -3.50
N SER A 82 11.19 5.47 -3.38
CA SER A 82 11.60 4.37 -4.25
C SER A 82 10.97 3.05 -3.81
N GLY A 83 10.93 2.08 -4.72
CA GLY A 83 10.41 0.77 -4.46
C GLY A 83 9.01 0.54 -5.01
N GLN A 84 8.46 -0.62 -4.71
CA GLN A 84 7.15 -1.02 -5.22
C GLN A 84 6.03 -0.28 -4.49
N SER A 85 5.06 0.22 -5.27
CA SER A 85 3.86 0.87 -4.73
C SER A 85 2.74 -0.13 -4.45
N VAL A 86 2.85 -1.36 -4.94
CA VAL A 86 1.90 -2.44 -4.69
C VAL A 86 2.67 -3.66 -4.20
N VAL A 87 2.25 -4.22 -3.07
CA VAL A 87 2.91 -5.36 -2.45
C VAL A 87 1.86 -6.41 -2.07
N LEU A 88 2.10 -7.66 -2.44
CA LEU A 88 1.25 -8.78 -2.01
C LEU A 88 1.53 -9.12 -0.55
N ILE A 89 0.47 -9.46 0.17
CA ILE A 89 0.55 -9.83 1.59
C ILE A 89 -0.12 -11.18 1.88
#